data_8a9cf68af2357cf03a74c797a837ead0
#
_entry.id   8a9cf68af2357cf03a74c797a837ead0
#
_cell.length_a   1.000
_cell.length_b   1.000
_cell.length_c   1.000
_cell.angle_alpha   90.00
_cell.angle_beta   90.00
_cell.angle_gamma   90.00
#
_symmetry.space_group_name_H-M   'P 1'
#
loop_
_entity.id
_entity.type
_entity.pdbx_description
1 polymer ?
#
loop_
_entity_poly.entity_id
_entity_poly.type
_entity_poly.pdbx_seq_one_letter_code
_entity_poly.pdbx_strand_id
1 'polypeptide(L)'
;MPDAMVKAEFVHKSFGRNEVLKGITLDVKPSEVMCLLGPSGSGKSTFLRCINHLEKIDAGRLWVDGELVGYRQHGDKLYELRESEVAVKRSEIGMVFQHFNLFPHMTALENIMEAPMLVKKRPRREVREAAQDLLRIVGLEDRGGAYPAQLSGGQQQRIAIARALAMKPKLMLFDEPTSALDPELVGEVLDVMRRLANDGMTMVVVTHEIGFAREVGDTAVFMDGGVVLEAGPPREVFANPRHERTRAFLSKVL
;
A
#
# COMPACT_ATOMS: atom_id res chain seq x y z
N MET A 1 -9.69 7.62 18.95
CA MET A 1 -8.96 7.22 17.71
C MET A 1 -9.73 7.82 16.56
N PRO A 2 -9.11 8.23 15.45
CA PRO A 2 -9.86 8.69 14.30
C PRO A 2 -10.82 7.59 13.82
N ASP A 3 -12.02 7.96 13.36
CA ASP A 3 -13.02 7.01 12.87
C ASP A 3 -12.56 6.28 11.59
N ALA A 4 -11.56 6.83 10.89
CA ALA A 4 -10.95 6.24 9.70
C ALA A 4 -9.41 6.41 9.73
N MET A 5 -8.68 5.39 9.27
CA MET A 5 -7.23 5.44 9.03
C MET A 5 -6.91 6.24 7.77
N VAL A 6 -7.68 6.04 6.71
CA VAL A 6 -7.64 6.87 5.49
C VAL A 6 -9.03 7.42 5.25
N LYS A 7 -9.14 8.72 4.99
CA LYS A 7 -10.39 9.35 4.58
C LYS A 7 -10.14 10.19 3.34
N ALA A 8 -10.84 9.90 2.26
CA ALA A 8 -10.78 10.63 1.00
C ALA A 8 -12.14 11.27 0.71
N GLU A 9 -12.16 12.58 0.46
CA GLU A 9 -13.34 13.34 0.10
C GLU A 9 -13.10 14.08 -1.21
N PHE A 10 -13.79 13.63 -2.28
CA PHE A 10 -13.75 14.22 -3.60
C PHE A 10 -12.33 14.46 -4.12
N VAL A 11 -11.45 13.44 -4.00
CA VAL A 11 -10.06 13.54 -4.40
C VAL A 11 -9.94 13.54 -5.91
N HIS A 12 -9.33 14.60 -6.46
CA HIS A 12 -9.03 14.77 -7.87
C HIS A 12 -7.52 14.80 -8.12
N LYS A 13 -7.08 14.21 -9.23
CA LYS A 13 -5.70 14.25 -9.70
C LYS A 13 -5.64 14.23 -11.21
N SER A 14 -4.86 15.16 -11.76
CA SER A 14 -4.60 15.26 -13.20
C SER A 14 -3.09 15.23 -13.49
N PHE A 15 -2.73 14.70 -14.64
CA PHE A 15 -1.40 14.80 -15.23
C PHE A 15 -1.52 15.54 -16.57
N GLY A 16 -1.13 16.80 -16.56
CA GLY A 16 -1.36 17.71 -17.69
C GLY A 16 -2.87 17.89 -17.93
N ARG A 17 -3.36 17.46 -19.11
CA ARG A 17 -4.78 17.56 -19.46
C ARG A 17 -5.58 16.29 -19.13
N ASN A 18 -4.93 15.25 -18.65
CA ASN A 18 -5.58 13.97 -18.36
C ASN A 18 -5.95 13.90 -16.87
N GLU A 19 -7.24 13.96 -16.57
CA GLU A 19 -7.75 13.77 -15.22
C GLU A 19 -7.86 12.27 -14.93
N VAL A 20 -7.03 11.79 -13.98
CA VAL A 20 -6.87 10.39 -13.61
C VAL A 20 -7.74 10.00 -12.42
N LEU A 21 -7.88 10.89 -11.42
CA LEU A 21 -8.83 10.71 -10.31
C LEU A 21 -9.90 11.79 -10.42
N LYS A 22 -11.17 11.38 -10.37
CA LYS A 22 -12.33 12.22 -10.67
C LYS A 22 -13.31 12.24 -9.49
N GLY A 23 -12.83 12.71 -8.32
CA GLY A 23 -13.67 12.83 -7.14
C GLY A 23 -13.77 11.54 -6.33
N ILE A 24 -12.65 10.87 -6.07
CA ILE A 24 -12.62 9.66 -5.24
C ILE A 24 -13.06 10.01 -3.82
N THR A 25 -14.10 9.30 -3.34
CA THR A 25 -14.59 9.39 -1.97
C THR A 25 -14.67 7.99 -1.40
N LEU A 26 -13.88 7.73 -0.34
CA LEU A 26 -13.85 6.46 0.39
C LEU A 26 -13.17 6.63 1.74
N ASP A 27 -13.47 5.71 2.65
CA ASP A 27 -12.87 5.63 3.98
C ASP A 27 -12.30 4.23 4.21
N VAL A 28 -11.14 4.14 4.89
CA VAL A 28 -10.52 2.89 5.37
C VAL A 28 -10.45 2.96 6.88
N LYS A 29 -11.03 1.99 7.57
CA LYS A 29 -11.02 1.93 9.04
C LYS A 29 -9.68 1.39 9.56
N PRO A 30 -9.31 1.68 10.82
CA PRO A 30 -8.20 0.99 11.47
C PRO A 30 -8.38 -0.54 11.43
N SER A 31 -7.29 -1.26 11.17
CA SER A 31 -7.23 -2.72 11.01
C SER A 31 -8.05 -3.29 9.85
N GLU A 32 -8.54 -2.45 8.94
CA GLU A 32 -9.24 -2.87 7.72
C GLU A 32 -8.27 -3.19 6.60
N VAL A 33 -8.57 -4.23 5.82
CA VAL A 33 -7.94 -4.57 4.55
C VAL A 33 -8.85 -4.15 3.42
N MET A 34 -8.51 -3.05 2.74
CA MET A 34 -9.22 -2.58 1.54
C MET A 34 -8.51 -3.04 0.28
N CYS A 35 -9.20 -3.75 -0.59
CA CYS A 35 -8.69 -4.19 -1.90
C CYS A 35 -9.23 -3.29 -3.01
N LEU A 36 -8.33 -2.62 -3.74
CA LEU A 36 -8.64 -1.80 -4.91
C LEU A 36 -8.49 -2.65 -6.19
N LEU A 37 -9.56 -2.77 -6.95
CA LEU A 37 -9.68 -3.60 -8.14
C LEU A 37 -10.09 -2.74 -9.35
N GLY A 38 -9.83 -3.23 -10.55
CA GLY A 38 -10.24 -2.56 -11.79
C GLY A 38 -9.18 -2.62 -12.88
N PRO A 39 -9.51 -2.22 -14.11
CA PRO A 39 -8.60 -2.29 -15.25
C PRO A 39 -7.36 -1.41 -15.06
N SER A 40 -6.31 -1.71 -15.85
CA SER A 40 -5.12 -0.85 -15.91
C SER A 40 -5.53 0.56 -16.36
N GLY A 41 -4.90 1.58 -15.77
CA GLY A 41 -5.22 2.98 -16.05
C GLY A 41 -6.47 3.52 -15.34
N SER A 42 -7.14 2.75 -14.47
CA SER A 42 -8.31 3.24 -13.72
C SER A 42 -7.99 4.20 -12.56
N GLY A 43 -6.69 4.44 -12.26
CA GLY A 43 -6.26 5.40 -11.24
C GLY A 43 -5.86 4.78 -9.89
N LYS A 44 -5.92 3.45 -9.70
CA LYS A 44 -5.64 2.76 -8.43
C LYS A 44 -4.26 3.11 -7.84
N SER A 45 -3.19 2.91 -8.61
CA SER A 45 -1.82 3.23 -8.18
C SER A 45 -1.62 4.72 -7.94
N THR A 46 -2.29 5.58 -8.72
CA THR A 46 -2.27 7.03 -8.51
C THR A 46 -2.92 7.39 -7.18
N PHE A 47 -4.05 6.77 -6.84
CA PHE A 47 -4.70 6.98 -5.56
C PHE A 47 -3.82 6.52 -4.38
N LEU A 48 -3.18 5.33 -4.46
CA LEU A 48 -2.21 4.90 -3.46
C LEU A 48 -1.07 5.93 -3.26
N ARG A 49 -0.54 6.46 -4.37
CA ARG A 49 0.53 7.46 -4.32
C ARG A 49 0.07 8.79 -3.73
N CYS A 50 -1.21 9.13 -3.86
CA CYS A 50 -1.78 10.28 -3.16
C CYS A 50 -1.86 10.05 -1.66
N ILE A 51 -2.24 8.85 -1.18
CA ILE A 51 -2.32 8.52 0.24
C ILE A 51 -0.97 8.74 0.94
N ASN A 52 0.13 8.33 0.30
CA ASN A 52 1.47 8.47 0.88
C ASN A 52 2.18 9.78 0.42
N HIS A 53 1.44 10.70 -0.20
CA HIS A 53 1.96 11.98 -0.70
C HIS A 53 3.19 11.85 -1.63
N LEU A 54 3.27 10.79 -2.42
CA LEU A 54 4.17 10.71 -3.58
C LEU A 54 3.60 11.48 -4.77
N GLU A 55 2.26 11.60 -4.82
CA GLU A 55 1.53 12.45 -5.74
C GLU A 55 0.67 13.43 -4.94
N LYS A 56 0.71 14.72 -5.28
CA LYS A 56 -0.16 15.74 -4.69
C LYS A 56 -1.53 15.68 -5.35
N ILE A 57 -2.60 15.75 -4.57
CA ILE A 57 -3.96 15.89 -5.09
C ILE A 57 -4.16 17.32 -5.63
N ASP A 58 -5.03 17.47 -6.63
CA ASP A 58 -5.31 18.77 -7.24
C ASP A 58 -6.55 19.42 -6.62
N ALA A 59 -7.52 18.61 -6.14
CA ALA A 59 -8.70 19.07 -5.42
C ALA A 59 -9.22 17.98 -4.48
N GLY A 60 -10.15 18.35 -3.59
CA GLY A 60 -10.66 17.48 -2.55
C GLY A 60 -9.83 17.53 -1.28
N ARG A 61 -10.01 16.50 -0.43
CA ARG A 61 -9.28 16.35 0.83
C ARG A 61 -8.91 14.91 1.08
N LEU A 62 -7.74 14.68 1.66
CA LEU A 62 -7.24 13.34 1.98
C LEU A 62 -6.59 13.38 3.37
N TRP A 63 -7.04 12.50 4.27
CA TRP A 63 -6.47 12.36 5.61
C TRP A 63 -5.92 10.96 5.80
N VAL A 64 -4.85 10.86 6.58
CA VAL A 64 -4.29 9.61 7.09
C VAL A 64 -4.09 9.77 8.59
N ASP A 65 -4.61 8.84 9.37
CA ASP A 65 -4.58 8.86 10.85
C ASP A 65 -5.08 10.19 11.44
N GLY A 66 -6.15 10.75 10.84
CA GLY A 66 -6.74 12.02 11.25
C GLY A 66 -5.98 13.28 10.81
N GLU A 67 -4.84 13.14 10.14
CA GLU A 67 -4.02 14.25 9.67
C GLU A 67 -4.17 14.48 8.16
N LEU A 68 -4.32 15.74 7.77
CA LEU A 68 -4.47 16.13 6.37
C LEU A 68 -3.15 15.87 5.60
N VAL A 69 -3.23 15.14 4.50
CA VAL A 69 -2.07 14.79 3.67
C VAL A 69 -1.56 16.01 2.93
N GLY A 70 -0.29 16.35 3.16
CA GLY A 70 0.40 17.47 2.48
C GLY A 70 0.04 18.86 2.99
N TYR A 71 -0.94 19.00 3.88
CA TYR A 71 -1.40 20.30 4.35
C TYR A 71 -1.61 20.33 5.87
N ARG A 72 -1.55 21.53 6.42
CA ARG A 72 -1.96 21.85 7.78
C ARG A 72 -3.11 22.86 7.73
N GLN A 73 -4.17 22.61 8.45
CA GLN A 73 -5.28 23.51 8.59
C GLN A 73 -5.06 24.46 9.78
N HIS A 74 -5.29 25.75 9.57
CA HIS A 74 -5.33 26.75 10.64
C HIS A 74 -6.54 27.67 10.41
N GLY A 75 -7.58 27.53 11.22
CA GLY A 75 -8.90 28.12 10.97
C GLY A 75 -9.46 27.60 9.63
N ASP A 76 -9.85 28.52 8.76
CA ASP A 76 -10.42 28.21 7.43
C ASP A 76 -9.35 28.10 6.32
N LYS A 77 -8.07 28.24 6.66
CA LYS A 77 -6.98 28.24 5.68
C LYS A 77 -6.17 26.95 5.74
N LEU A 78 -5.77 26.48 4.55
CA LEU A 78 -4.85 25.37 4.36
C LEU A 78 -3.46 25.92 4.02
N TYR A 79 -2.45 25.40 4.69
CA TYR A 79 -1.05 25.72 4.45
C TYR A 79 -0.33 24.45 4.01
N GLU A 80 0.36 24.50 2.88
CA GLU A 80 1.16 23.38 2.41
C GLU A 80 2.30 23.08 3.41
N LEU A 81 2.51 21.79 3.72
CA LEU A 81 3.58 21.34 4.58
C LEU A 81 4.92 21.44 3.85
N ARG A 82 6.00 21.69 4.60
CA ARG A 82 7.36 21.60 4.07
C ARG A 82 7.70 20.13 3.79
N GLU A 83 8.59 19.88 2.83
CA GLU A 83 8.99 18.50 2.46
C GLU A 83 9.53 17.71 3.66
N SER A 84 10.22 18.34 4.60
CA SER A 84 10.68 17.69 5.83
C SER A 84 9.54 17.24 6.75
N GLU A 85 8.44 17.99 6.82
CA GLU A 85 7.24 17.62 7.60
C GLU A 85 6.49 16.49 6.92
N VAL A 86 6.39 16.54 5.58
CA VAL A 86 5.83 15.46 4.76
C VAL A 86 6.62 14.16 4.93
N ALA A 87 7.96 14.24 4.91
CA ALA A 87 8.83 13.07 5.08
C ALA A 87 8.61 12.37 6.42
N VAL A 88 8.39 13.12 7.50
CA VAL A 88 8.05 12.55 8.82
C VAL A 88 6.73 11.79 8.75
N LYS A 89 5.67 12.37 8.20
CA LYS A 89 4.36 11.73 8.05
C LYS A 89 4.44 10.50 7.13
N ARG A 90 5.15 10.60 6.01
CA ARG A 90 5.40 9.48 5.09
C ARG A 90 6.11 8.31 5.78
N SER A 91 6.94 8.56 6.78
CA SER A 91 7.65 7.50 7.53
C SER A 91 6.73 6.62 8.39
N GLU A 92 5.48 7.02 8.57
CA GLU A 92 4.43 6.25 9.28
C GLU A 92 3.56 5.42 8.32
N ILE A 93 3.79 5.53 7.01
CA ILE A 93 3.08 4.80 5.96
C ILE A 93 4.08 3.90 5.23
N GLY A 94 3.89 2.60 5.32
CA GLY A 94 4.69 1.64 4.54
C GLY A 94 4.15 1.56 3.12
N MET A 95 5.04 1.47 2.12
CA MET A 95 4.64 1.25 0.74
C MET A 95 5.49 0.17 0.10
N VAL A 96 4.81 -0.77 -0.54
CA VAL A 96 5.39 -1.88 -1.31
C VAL A 96 4.96 -1.70 -2.77
N PHE A 97 5.93 -1.64 -3.66
CA PHE A 97 5.73 -1.39 -5.09
C PHE A 97 5.69 -2.69 -5.89
N GLN A 98 5.15 -2.64 -7.08
CA GLN A 98 5.16 -3.70 -8.07
C GLN A 98 6.57 -4.20 -8.40
N HIS A 99 7.49 -3.28 -8.62
CA HIS A 99 8.93 -3.56 -8.72
C HIS A 99 9.53 -3.40 -7.32
N PHE A 100 10.25 -4.38 -6.86
CA PHE A 100 10.74 -4.53 -5.48
C PHE A 100 11.50 -3.32 -4.94
N ASN A 101 12.14 -2.54 -5.81
CA ASN A 101 12.88 -1.30 -5.52
C ASN A 101 13.90 -1.45 -4.38
N LEU A 102 14.53 -2.63 -4.28
CA LEU A 102 15.62 -2.85 -3.33
C LEU A 102 16.87 -2.10 -3.78
N PHE A 103 17.66 -1.65 -2.83
CA PHE A 103 18.97 -1.07 -3.09
C PHE A 103 19.93 -2.17 -3.55
N PRO A 104 20.39 -2.20 -4.82
CA PRO A 104 21.12 -3.33 -5.37
C PRO A 104 22.53 -3.51 -4.78
N HIS A 105 23.08 -2.46 -4.21
CA HIS A 105 24.39 -2.42 -3.56
C HIS A 105 24.36 -2.78 -2.07
N MET A 106 23.19 -3.07 -1.52
CA MET A 106 22.96 -3.45 -0.13
C MET A 106 22.46 -4.89 -0.04
N THR A 107 22.86 -5.60 1.00
CA THR A 107 22.30 -6.91 1.34
C THR A 107 20.82 -6.80 1.76
N ALA A 108 20.12 -7.93 1.84
CA ALA A 108 18.73 -7.98 2.32
C ALA A 108 18.60 -7.35 3.73
N LEU A 109 19.49 -7.71 4.65
CA LEU A 109 19.51 -7.15 5.99
C LEU A 109 19.74 -5.64 5.98
N GLU A 110 20.70 -5.15 5.20
CA GLU A 110 20.99 -3.72 5.07
C GLU A 110 19.82 -2.94 4.47
N ASN A 111 19.14 -3.49 3.46
CA ASN A 111 17.91 -2.90 2.91
C ASN A 111 16.84 -2.67 3.97
N ILE A 112 16.68 -3.61 4.93
CA ILE A 112 15.71 -3.49 6.02
C ILE A 112 16.17 -2.48 7.07
N MET A 113 17.47 -2.41 7.35
CA MET A 113 18.04 -1.59 8.42
C MET A 113 18.15 -0.11 8.07
N GLU A 114 18.31 0.24 6.82
CA GLU A 114 18.72 1.58 6.36
C GLU A 114 17.77 2.68 6.83
N ALA A 115 16.49 2.58 6.53
CA ALA A 115 15.51 3.61 6.87
C ALA A 115 15.32 3.81 8.38
N PRO A 116 15.21 2.78 9.23
CA PRO A 116 15.17 2.96 10.69
C PRO A 116 16.40 3.67 11.27
N MET A 117 17.59 3.41 10.72
CA MET A 117 18.82 4.07 11.17
C MET A 117 18.87 5.53 10.73
N LEU A 118 18.61 5.81 9.44
CA LEU A 118 18.77 7.15 8.88
C LEU A 118 17.62 8.08 9.26
N VAL A 119 16.38 7.61 9.16
CA VAL A 119 15.18 8.45 9.35
C VAL A 119 14.79 8.52 10.84
N LYS A 120 14.68 7.36 11.50
CA LYS A 120 14.29 7.30 12.93
C LYS A 120 15.46 7.40 13.90
N LYS A 121 16.70 7.48 13.40
CA LYS A 121 17.91 7.64 14.20
C LYS A 121 18.08 6.56 15.27
N ARG A 122 17.57 5.35 15.03
CA ARG A 122 17.63 4.24 15.99
C ARG A 122 19.04 3.64 16.04
N PRO A 123 19.50 3.15 17.21
CA PRO A 123 20.79 2.51 17.36
C PRO A 123 20.93 1.28 16.45
N ARG A 124 22.09 1.14 15.79
CA ARG A 124 22.35 0.06 14.82
C ARG A 124 22.10 -1.34 15.39
N ARG A 125 22.45 -1.57 16.66
CA ARG A 125 22.25 -2.87 17.32
C ARG A 125 20.78 -3.24 17.40
N GLU A 126 19.95 -2.34 17.91
CA GLU A 126 18.50 -2.55 18.02
C GLU A 126 17.83 -2.76 16.65
N VAL A 127 18.25 -1.96 15.65
CA VAL A 127 17.72 -2.07 14.30
C VAL A 127 18.10 -3.41 13.68
N ARG A 128 19.33 -3.90 13.93
CA ARG A 128 19.78 -5.20 13.42
C ARG A 128 18.97 -6.35 14.02
N GLU A 129 18.76 -6.34 15.33
CA GLU A 129 17.94 -7.35 16.02
C GLU A 129 16.51 -7.36 15.46
N ALA A 130 15.87 -6.18 15.34
CA ALA A 130 14.54 -6.04 14.74
C ALA A 130 14.49 -6.48 13.26
N ALA A 131 15.53 -6.18 12.47
CA ALA A 131 15.60 -6.58 11.07
C ALA A 131 15.76 -8.11 10.92
N GLN A 132 16.47 -8.77 11.83
CA GLN A 132 16.56 -10.24 11.88
C GLN A 132 15.19 -10.87 12.21
N ASP A 133 14.43 -10.27 13.12
CA ASP A 133 13.07 -10.71 13.42
C ASP A 133 12.15 -10.55 12.21
N LEU A 134 12.25 -9.45 11.48
CA LEU A 134 11.50 -9.22 10.24
C LEU A 134 11.87 -10.24 9.15
N LEU A 135 13.16 -10.56 8.98
CA LEU A 135 13.58 -11.63 8.07
C LEU A 135 12.92 -12.96 8.42
N ARG A 136 12.77 -13.28 9.71
CA ARG A 136 12.08 -14.49 10.20
C ARG A 136 10.58 -14.46 9.90
N ILE A 137 9.93 -13.30 10.10
CA ILE A 137 8.51 -13.09 9.78
C ILE A 137 8.22 -13.36 8.30
N VAL A 138 9.12 -12.93 7.41
CA VAL A 138 8.96 -13.14 5.96
C VAL A 138 9.60 -14.45 5.45
N GLY A 139 10.10 -15.33 6.36
CA GLY A 139 10.65 -16.66 6.03
C GLY A 139 11.96 -16.60 5.23
N LEU A 140 12.84 -15.64 5.58
CA LEU A 140 14.12 -15.40 4.88
C LEU A 140 15.28 -15.21 5.87
N GLU A 141 15.25 -15.87 7.03
CA GLU A 141 16.27 -15.74 8.07
C GLU A 141 17.69 -16.05 7.56
N ASP A 142 17.81 -17.01 6.64
CA ASP A 142 19.10 -17.43 6.07
C ASP A 142 19.57 -16.53 4.92
N ARG A 143 18.76 -15.57 4.49
CA ARG A 143 19.03 -14.71 3.32
C ARG A 143 19.49 -13.30 3.67
N GLY A 144 19.69 -12.98 4.93
CA GLY A 144 20.08 -11.64 5.38
C GLY A 144 21.36 -11.09 4.74
N GLY A 145 22.32 -11.96 4.39
CA GLY A 145 23.58 -11.58 3.70
C GLY A 145 23.49 -11.56 2.18
N ALA A 146 22.38 -11.98 1.58
CA ALA A 146 22.23 -12.04 0.13
C ALA A 146 21.97 -10.64 -0.46
N TYR A 147 22.54 -10.36 -1.63
CA TYR A 147 22.24 -9.18 -2.44
C TYR A 147 20.99 -9.40 -3.31
N PRO A 148 20.25 -8.35 -3.71
CA PRO A 148 19.05 -8.50 -4.54
C PRO A 148 19.21 -9.38 -5.76
N ALA A 149 20.36 -9.30 -6.47
CA ALA A 149 20.63 -10.14 -7.63
C ALA A 149 20.75 -11.64 -7.34
N GLN A 150 20.88 -12.03 -6.07
CA GLN A 150 20.98 -13.42 -5.60
C GLN A 150 19.64 -13.97 -5.08
N LEU A 151 18.58 -13.16 -5.15
CA LEU A 151 17.25 -13.46 -4.61
C LEU A 151 16.25 -13.65 -5.76
N SER A 152 15.32 -14.61 -5.60
CA SER A 152 14.17 -14.71 -6.51
C SER A 152 13.26 -13.49 -6.40
N GLY A 153 12.38 -13.27 -7.39
CA GLY A 153 11.41 -12.18 -7.35
C GLY A 153 10.55 -12.19 -6.07
N GLY A 154 10.03 -13.37 -5.69
CA GLY A 154 9.25 -13.52 -4.46
C GLY A 154 10.05 -13.24 -3.18
N GLN A 155 11.34 -13.62 -3.14
CA GLN A 155 12.23 -13.28 -2.05
C GLN A 155 12.50 -11.78 -1.99
N GLN A 156 12.75 -11.12 -3.12
CA GLN A 156 12.93 -9.67 -3.18
C GLN A 156 11.69 -8.92 -2.70
N GLN A 157 10.50 -9.38 -3.08
CA GLN A 157 9.24 -8.76 -2.66
C GLN A 157 9.02 -8.93 -1.15
N ARG A 158 9.31 -10.10 -0.60
CA ARG A 158 9.24 -10.32 0.85
C ARG A 158 10.23 -9.45 1.64
N ILE A 159 11.44 -9.22 1.10
CA ILE A 159 12.37 -8.23 1.67
C ILE A 159 11.82 -6.81 1.57
N ALA A 160 11.16 -6.43 0.47
CA ALA A 160 10.54 -5.11 0.33
C ALA A 160 9.42 -4.91 1.38
N ILE A 161 8.63 -5.95 1.65
CA ILE A 161 7.63 -5.94 2.75
C ILE A 161 8.33 -5.76 4.11
N ALA A 162 9.37 -6.57 4.40
CA ALA A 162 10.12 -6.46 5.66
C ALA A 162 10.76 -5.06 5.84
N ARG A 163 11.28 -4.47 4.76
CA ARG A 163 11.81 -3.10 4.75
C ARG A 163 10.76 -2.06 5.12
N ALA A 164 9.55 -2.18 4.57
CA ALA A 164 8.45 -1.29 4.90
C ALA A 164 8.03 -1.45 6.38
N LEU A 165 7.91 -2.69 6.87
CA LEU A 165 7.56 -3.01 8.26
C LEU A 165 8.60 -2.53 9.27
N ALA A 166 9.89 -2.43 8.89
CA ALA A 166 10.96 -1.96 9.77
C ALA A 166 10.73 -0.54 10.28
N MET A 167 9.98 0.26 9.54
CA MET A 167 9.56 1.60 9.94
C MET A 167 8.42 1.60 10.97
N LYS A 168 7.85 0.43 11.32
CA LYS A 168 6.66 0.30 12.18
C LYS A 168 5.51 1.22 11.72
N PRO A 169 5.04 1.05 10.48
CA PRO A 169 4.00 1.90 9.91
C PRO A 169 2.64 1.63 10.57
N LYS A 170 1.77 2.64 10.54
CA LYS A 170 0.35 2.53 10.95
C LYS A 170 -0.54 2.01 9.80
N LEU A 171 -0.09 2.20 8.57
CA LEU A 171 -0.78 1.85 7.33
C LEU A 171 0.21 1.24 6.35
N MET A 172 -0.17 0.14 5.70
CA MET A 172 0.59 -0.47 4.60
C MET A 172 -0.14 -0.32 3.28
N LEU A 173 0.56 0.19 2.28
CA LEU A 173 0.08 0.35 0.92
C LEU A 173 0.80 -0.66 0.01
N PHE A 174 0.04 -1.42 -0.77
CA PHE A 174 0.57 -2.40 -1.71
C PHE A 174 0.12 -2.07 -3.13
N ASP A 175 1.06 -1.75 -4.01
CA ASP A 175 0.80 -1.43 -5.42
C ASP A 175 1.15 -2.65 -6.29
N GLU A 176 0.17 -3.51 -6.55
CA GLU A 176 0.29 -4.75 -7.34
C GLU A 176 1.48 -5.63 -6.92
N PRO A 177 1.54 -6.08 -5.65
CA PRO A 177 2.74 -6.70 -5.06
C PRO A 177 3.13 -8.04 -5.68
N THR A 178 2.26 -8.66 -6.48
CA THR A 178 2.48 -9.98 -7.09
C THR A 178 2.62 -9.94 -8.61
N SER A 179 2.29 -8.82 -9.26
CA SER A 179 2.20 -8.75 -10.74
C SER A 179 3.52 -8.91 -11.49
N ALA A 180 4.66 -8.72 -10.82
CA ALA A 180 6.00 -8.92 -11.38
C ALA A 180 6.61 -10.29 -11.01
N LEU A 181 5.82 -11.21 -10.47
CA LEU A 181 6.25 -12.52 -9.99
C LEU A 181 5.80 -13.65 -10.90
N ASP A 182 6.60 -14.71 -10.95
CA ASP A 182 6.17 -15.99 -11.50
C ASP A 182 5.01 -16.55 -10.65
N PRO A 183 4.00 -17.21 -11.26
CA PRO A 183 2.81 -17.71 -10.54
C PRO A 183 3.12 -18.61 -9.33
N GLU A 184 4.20 -19.40 -9.39
CA GLU A 184 4.63 -20.28 -8.30
C GLU A 184 5.14 -19.52 -7.06
N LEU A 185 5.58 -18.25 -7.23
CA LEU A 185 6.11 -17.41 -6.15
C LEU A 185 5.06 -16.49 -5.50
N VAL A 186 3.90 -16.35 -6.14
CA VAL A 186 2.81 -15.48 -5.67
C VAL A 186 2.33 -15.90 -4.28
N GLY A 187 2.16 -17.20 -4.06
CA GLY A 187 1.64 -17.76 -2.80
C GLY A 187 2.44 -17.30 -1.58
N GLU A 188 3.78 -17.33 -1.66
CA GLU A 188 4.66 -16.95 -0.56
C GLU A 188 4.51 -15.48 -0.14
N VAL A 189 4.27 -14.58 -1.10
CA VAL A 189 4.05 -13.15 -0.83
C VAL A 189 2.68 -12.94 -0.22
N LEU A 190 1.65 -13.60 -0.77
CA LEU A 190 0.28 -13.53 -0.23
C LEU A 190 0.19 -14.08 1.19
N ASP A 191 0.96 -15.14 1.53
CA ASP A 191 1.00 -15.68 2.89
C ASP A 191 1.55 -14.68 3.91
N VAL A 192 2.57 -13.91 3.54
CA VAL A 192 3.06 -12.81 4.39
C VAL A 192 1.96 -11.76 4.56
N MET A 193 1.28 -11.35 3.49
CA MET A 193 0.21 -10.36 3.55
C MET A 193 -0.98 -10.85 4.39
N ARG A 194 -1.35 -12.16 4.31
CA ARG A 194 -2.39 -12.76 5.17
C ARG A 194 -2.03 -12.66 6.65
N ARG A 195 -0.77 -12.95 7.01
CA ARG A 195 -0.31 -12.80 8.39
C ARG A 195 -0.44 -11.38 8.88
N LEU A 196 -0.03 -10.39 8.08
CA LEU A 196 -0.17 -8.97 8.43
C LEU A 196 -1.64 -8.57 8.63
N ALA A 197 -2.56 -9.06 7.80
CA ALA A 197 -3.99 -8.85 7.96
C ALA A 197 -4.50 -9.42 9.28
N ASN A 198 -4.15 -10.68 9.59
CA ASN A 198 -4.53 -11.35 10.83
C ASN A 198 -3.95 -10.67 12.08
N ASP A 199 -2.78 -10.05 11.96
CA ASP A 199 -2.14 -9.25 13.02
C ASP A 199 -2.78 -7.85 13.19
N GLY A 200 -3.83 -7.54 12.42
CA GLY A 200 -4.58 -6.27 12.51
C GLY A 200 -3.92 -5.09 11.81
N MET A 201 -3.00 -5.33 10.86
CA MET A 201 -2.40 -4.26 10.07
C MET A 201 -3.44 -3.64 9.14
N THR A 202 -3.61 -2.33 9.19
CA THR A 202 -4.42 -1.61 8.20
C THR A 202 -3.73 -1.63 6.85
N MET A 203 -4.44 -2.07 5.80
CA MET A 203 -3.86 -2.22 4.47
C MET A 203 -4.76 -1.65 3.38
N VAL A 204 -4.14 -0.99 2.38
CA VAL A 204 -4.78 -0.70 1.09
C VAL A 204 -3.99 -1.41 0.01
N VAL A 205 -4.64 -2.33 -0.70
CA VAL A 205 -3.98 -3.26 -1.61
C VAL A 205 -4.56 -3.12 -3.01
N VAL A 206 -3.77 -2.62 -3.96
CA VAL A 206 -4.09 -2.75 -5.39
C VAL A 206 -3.68 -4.16 -5.81
N THR A 207 -4.63 -4.95 -6.28
CA THR A 207 -4.36 -6.34 -6.64
C THR A 207 -5.26 -6.85 -7.77
N HIS A 208 -4.78 -7.88 -8.46
CA HIS A 208 -5.56 -8.72 -9.37
C HIS A 208 -5.86 -10.11 -8.76
N GLU A 209 -5.37 -10.37 -7.55
CA GLU A 209 -5.55 -11.63 -6.83
C GLU A 209 -6.93 -11.68 -6.16
N ILE A 210 -7.96 -12.08 -6.91
CA ILE A 210 -9.35 -12.13 -6.43
C ILE A 210 -9.49 -13.12 -5.24
N GLY A 211 -8.74 -14.23 -5.27
CA GLY A 211 -8.70 -15.20 -4.17
C GLY A 211 -8.27 -14.56 -2.86
N PHE A 212 -7.18 -13.80 -2.89
CA PHE A 212 -6.68 -13.05 -1.74
C PHE A 212 -7.70 -12.01 -1.25
N ALA A 213 -8.23 -11.19 -2.17
CA ALA A 213 -9.21 -10.16 -1.83
C ALA A 213 -10.50 -10.76 -1.21
N ARG A 214 -10.89 -11.96 -1.63
CA ARG A 214 -12.06 -12.70 -1.07
C ARG A 214 -11.80 -13.26 0.32
N GLU A 215 -10.56 -13.71 0.57
CA GLU A 215 -10.17 -14.37 1.81
C GLU A 215 -9.90 -13.39 2.95
N VAL A 216 -9.17 -12.30 2.69
CA VAL A 216 -8.68 -11.38 3.73
C VAL A 216 -9.20 -9.96 3.60
N GLY A 217 -9.80 -9.58 2.47
CA GLY A 217 -10.35 -8.25 2.28
C GLY A 217 -11.62 -8.05 3.11
N ASP A 218 -11.69 -6.92 3.81
CA ASP A 218 -12.91 -6.46 4.47
C ASP A 218 -13.77 -5.67 3.49
N THR A 219 -13.12 -4.87 2.63
CA THR A 219 -13.78 -4.06 1.61
C THR A 219 -13.09 -4.25 0.25
N ALA A 220 -13.88 -4.55 -0.78
CA ALA A 220 -13.47 -4.50 -2.18
C ALA A 220 -14.01 -3.22 -2.82
N VAL A 221 -13.14 -2.46 -3.48
CA VAL A 221 -13.49 -1.23 -4.20
C VAL A 221 -13.14 -1.43 -5.68
N PHE A 222 -14.12 -1.33 -6.54
CA PHE A 222 -13.92 -1.40 -7.98
C PHE A 222 -13.82 0.01 -8.57
N MET A 223 -12.68 0.31 -9.21
CA MET A 223 -12.41 1.57 -9.86
C MET A 223 -12.35 1.39 -11.39
N ASP A 224 -12.98 2.30 -12.11
CA ASP A 224 -12.84 2.41 -13.57
C ASP A 224 -12.97 3.87 -14.01
N GLY A 225 -12.17 4.28 -14.99
CA GLY A 225 -12.20 5.62 -15.57
C GLY A 225 -11.95 6.77 -14.57
N GLY A 226 -11.28 6.49 -13.44
CA GLY A 226 -10.93 7.49 -12.41
C GLY A 226 -11.98 7.68 -11.32
N VAL A 227 -13.02 6.84 -11.27
CA VAL A 227 -14.08 6.90 -10.25
C VAL A 227 -14.24 5.56 -9.55
N VAL A 228 -14.81 5.57 -8.34
CA VAL A 228 -15.27 4.37 -7.65
C VAL A 228 -16.65 4.02 -8.22
N LEU A 229 -16.78 2.86 -8.84
CA LEU A 229 -18.06 2.38 -9.41
C LEU A 229 -18.84 1.52 -8.42
N GLU A 230 -18.12 0.74 -7.61
CA GLU A 230 -18.72 -0.17 -6.65
C GLU A 230 -17.80 -0.38 -5.47
N ALA A 231 -18.36 -0.46 -4.26
CA ALA A 231 -17.63 -0.78 -3.04
C ALA A 231 -18.52 -1.60 -2.10
N GLY A 232 -17.91 -2.54 -1.37
CA GLY A 232 -18.60 -3.37 -0.39
C GLY A 232 -17.81 -4.60 0.03
N PRO A 233 -18.40 -5.48 0.85
CA PRO A 233 -17.76 -6.73 1.23
C PRO A 233 -17.37 -7.55 -0.01
N PRO A 234 -16.14 -8.11 -0.07
CA PRO A 234 -15.66 -8.83 -1.25
C PRO A 234 -16.59 -9.96 -1.69
N ARG A 235 -17.18 -10.66 -0.73
CA ARG A 235 -18.14 -11.76 -1.01
C ARG A 235 -19.36 -11.29 -1.78
N GLU A 236 -19.85 -10.08 -1.51
CA GLU A 236 -21.00 -9.50 -2.21
C GLU A 236 -20.59 -8.96 -3.57
N VAL A 237 -19.52 -8.15 -3.64
CA VAL A 237 -19.02 -7.54 -4.87
C VAL A 237 -18.64 -8.59 -5.92
N PHE A 238 -18.03 -9.72 -5.49
CA PHE A 238 -17.59 -10.76 -6.42
C PHE A 238 -18.67 -11.77 -6.78
N ALA A 239 -19.64 -12.04 -5.90
CA ALA A 239 -20.71 -12.98 -6.20
C ALA A 239 -21.86 -12.32 -6.96
N ASN A 240 -22.15 -11.05 -6.69
CA ASN A 240 -23.30 -10.35 -7.23
C ASN A 240 -23.00 -8.87 -7.58
N PRO A 241 -22.07 -8.63 -8.51
CA PRO A 241 -21.66 -7.28 -8.88
C PRO A 241 -22.85 -6.49 -9.45
N ARG A 242 -23.09 -5.31 -8.89
CA ARG A 242 -24.23 -4.44 -9.26
C ARG A 242 -23.96 -3.68 -10.54
N HIS A 243 -22.72 -3.20 -10.73
CA HIS A 243 -22.35 -2.40 -11.87
C HIS A 243 -21.95 -3.28 -13.07
N GLU A 244 -22.41 -2.96 -14.28
CA GLU A 244 -22.12 -3.72 -15.49
C GLU A 244 -20.62 -3.85 -15.78
N ARG A 245 -19.87 -2.77 -15.57
CA ARG A 245 -18.40 -2.75 -15.77
C ARG A 245 -17.68 -3.66 -14.77
N THR A 246 -18.13 -3.71 -13.50
CA THR A 246 -17.60 -4.63 -12.49
C THR A 246 -17.85 -6.08 -12.92
N ARG A 247 -19.07 -6.38 -13.39
CA ARG A 247 -19.44 -7.72 -13.89
C ARG A 247 -18.58 -8.14 -15.07
N ALA A 248 -18.43 -7.24 -16.06
CA ALA A 248 -17.62 -7.50 -17.25
C ALA A 248 -16.11 -7.68 -16.93
N PHE A 249 -15.60 -7.04 -15.89
CA PHE A 249 -14.25 -7.23 -15.44
C PHE A 249 -14.07 -8.58 -14.73
N LEU A 250 -14.95 -8.87 -13.76
CA LEU A 250 -14.87 -10.10 -12.97
C LEU A 250 -15.04 -11.36 -13.82
N SER A 251 -15.90 -11.33 -14.84
CA SER A 251 -16.08 -12.47 -15.78
C SER A 251 -14.84 -12.82 -16.61
N LYS A 252 -13.81 -11.95 -16.63
CA LYS A 252 -12.53 -12.22 -17.32
C LYS A 252 -11.44 -12.69 -16.38
N VAL A 253 -11.63 -12.55 -15.08
CA VAL A 253 -10.59 -12.79 -14.05
C VAL A 253 -10.98 -13.95 -13.14
N LEU A 254 -12.27 -14.30 -13.05
CA LEU A 254 -12.84 -15.48 -12.40
C LEU A 254 -13.05 -16.61 -13.41
#